data_e21ed8d24cf6f973bc470a2d2b010ae5
#
_entry.id   e21ed8d24cf6f973bc470a2d2b010ae5
#
_cell.length_a   1.000
_cell.length_b   1.000
_cell.length_c   1.000
_cell.angle_alpha   90.00
_cell.angle_beta   90.00
_cell.angle_gamma   90.00
#
_symmetry.space_group_name_H-M   'P 1'
#
loop_
_entity.id
_entity.type
_entity.pdbx_description
1 polymer ?
#
loop_
_entity_poly.entity_id
_entity_poly.type
_entity_poly.pdbx_seq_one_letter_code
_entity_poly.pdbx_strand_id
1 'polypeptide(L)'
;MSIINRAFFISIFLLFSADVFAQNPKIDIVKFYEPLIFQKDLARNSYLKKYLKQDFSVVWNYHKNDESLGFIGEHYQRIRIKILSAVKDKNKLQTYIVNGKSAVDNEIKPFQGTFTIRQIKILTDMRWGVDDEYKNKGIKAQGVLIGEYKLYQDRNFENSGFFEGLLSALWYITDAGEIKFDNIEFESDSYRNNQFVGTWTSYDRTKKIKSNWGDYRIPDSGNLDIGAGEFSPNKKYLKNGWESYSKNLHQIANDVFN
;
A
#
# COMPACT_ATOMS: atom_id res chain seq x y z
N MET A 1 -49.47 17.33 -50.00
CA MET A 1 -49.58 16.18 -49.07
C MET A 1 -48.17 15.65 -48.86
N SER A 2 -47.55 16.06 -47.80
CA SER A 2 -46.14 15.74 -47.48
C SER A 2 -46.13 14.74 -46.34
N ILE A 3 -45.54 13.59 -46.56
CA ILE A 3 -45.42 12.51 -45.59
C ILE A 3 -44.05 12.72 -44.86
N ILE A 4 -44.09 13.06 -43.58
CA ILE A 4 -42.93 13.21 -42.73
C ILE A 4 -42.56 11.82 -42.19
N ASN A 5 -41.41 11.31 -42.65
CA ASN A 5 -40.79 10.11 -42.11
C ASN A 5 -40.09 10.46 -40.79
N ARG A 6 -40.61 9.99 -39.65
CA ARG A 6 -39.94 10.00 -38.36
C ARG A 6 -39.01 8.79 -38.26
N ALA A 7 -37.73 9.03 -38.36
CA ALA A 7 -36.72 8.02 -38.03
C ALA A 7 -36.68 7.83 -36.53
N PHE A 8 -36.96 6.62 -36.04
CA PHE A 8 -36.78 6.18 -34.65
C PHE A 8 -35.31 5.83 -34.48
N PHE A 9 -34.60 6.64 -33.72
CA PHE A 9 -33.27 6.26 -33.20
C PHE A 9 -33.45 5.32 -32.05
N ILE A 10 -33.17 4.04 -32.24
CA ILE A 10 -33.07 3.04 -31.19
C ILE A 10 -31.63 3.15 -30.63
N SER A 11 -31.50 3.76 -29.47
CA SER A 11 -30.27 3.72 -28.69
C SER A 11 -30.10 2.32 -28.12
N ILE A 12 -29.21 1.53 -28.73
CA ILE A 12 -28.76 0.25 -28.15
C ILE A 12 -27.81 0.57 -26.98
N PHE A 13 -28.33 0.54 -25.76
CA PHE A 13 -27.52 0.47 -24.55
C PHE A 13 -26.88 -0.92 -24.50
N LEU A 14 -25.62 -1.01 -24.92
CA LEU A 14 -24.79 -2.17 -24.65
C LEU A 14 -24.53 -2.24 -23.12
N LEU A 15 -25.31 -3.09 -22.47
CA LEU A 15 -25.01 -3.58 -21.13
C LEU A 15 -23.71 -4.39 -21.22
N PHE A 16 -22.59 -3.74 -20.92
CA PHE A 16 -21.36 -4.46 -20.60
C PHE A 16 -21.58 -5.16 -19.27
N SER A 17 -21.82 -6.45 -19.37
CA SER A 17 -21.91 -7.36 -18.24
C SER A 17 -20.64 -7.29 -17.38
N ALA A 18 -20.85 -7.10 -16.09
CA ALA A 18 -19.83 -6.97 -15.06
C ALA A 18 -19.17 -8.31 -14.65
N ASP A 19 -19.00 -9.25 -15.58
CA ASP A 19 -18.56 -10.63 -15.29
C ASP A 19 -17.13 -10.96 -15.74
N VAL A 20 -16.20 -10.00 -15.74
CA VAL A 20 -14.76 -10.29 -15.99
C VAL A 20 -13.91 -10.26 -14.70
N PHE A 21 -14.52 -10.21 -13.52
CA PHE A 21 -13.79 -10.18 -12.23
C PHE A 21 -13.54 -11.57 -11.59
N ALA A 22 -13.70 -12.65 -12.33
CA ALA A 22 -13.70 -14.00 -11.74
C ALA A 22 -12.45 -14.85 -12.02
N GLN A 23 -11.26 -14.28 -12.27
CA GLN A 23 -10.01 -15.05 -12.27
C GLN A 23 -8.79 -14.18 -11.92
N ASN A 24 -8.83 -13.47 -10.79
CA ASN A 24 -7.57 -13.18 -10.10
C ASN A 24 -7.19 -14.44 -9.32
N PRO A 25 -5.92 -14.92 -9.41
CA PRO A 25 -5.47 -15.94 -8.50
C PRO A 25 -5.78 -15.41 -7.11
N LYS A 26 -6.53 -16.19 -6.31
CA LYS A 26 -6.75 -15.88 -4.90
C LYS A 26 -5.36 -15.82 -4.30
N ILE A 27 -4.78 -14.62 -4.24
CA ILE A 27 -3.57 -14.40 -3.45
C ILE A 27 -4.00 -14.85 -2.08
N ASP A 28 -3.34 -15.89 -1.58
CA ASP A 28 -3.66 -16.44 -0.29
C ASP A 28 -3.31 -15.35 0.73
N ILE A 29 -4.34 -14.58 1.11
CA ILE A 29 -4.25 -13.47 2.04
C ILE A 29 -3.54 -13.95 3.32
N VAL A 30 -3.77 -15.17 3.72
CA VAL A 30 -3.16 -15.78 4.91
C VAL A 30 -1.65 -15.92 4.71
N LYS A 31 -1.19 -16.48 3.59
CA LYS A 31 0.24 -16.57 3.26
C LYS A 31 0.95 -15.23 3.18
N PHE A 32 0.24 -14.20 2.72
CA PHE A 32 0.80 -12.84 2.65
C PHE A 32 1.06 -12.25 4.03
N TYR A 33 0.22 -12.58 5.03
CA TYR A 33 0.33 -12.04 6.39
C TYR A 33 1.21 -12.87 7.32
N GLU A 34 1.49 -14.13 6.98
CA GLU A 34 2.38 -14.97 7.80
C GLU A 34 3.73 -14.32 8.14
N PRO A 35 4.40 -13.61 7.21
CA PRO A 35 5.65 -12.93 7.53
C PRO A 35 5.47 -11.58 8.22
N LEU A 36 4.26 -10.98 8.17
CA LEU A 36 4.06 -9.58 8.58
C LEU A 36 3.63 -9.43 10.03
N ILE A 37 2.89 -10.39 10.55
CA ILE A 37 2.38 -10.37 11.92
C ILE A 37 2.29 -11.82 12.38
N PHE A 38 2.74 -12.11 13.59
CA PHE A 38 2.55 -13.42 14.18
C PHE A 38 1.05 -13.73 14.20
N GLN A 39 0.59 -14.63 13.32
CA GLN A 39 -0.85 -14.94 13.13
C GLN A 39 -1.56 -15.32 14.42
N LYS A 40 -0.82 -15.94 15.36
CA LYS A 40 -1.33 -16.30 16.70
C LYS A 40 -1.80 -15.08 17.51
N ASP A 41 -1.28 -13.89 17.20
CA ASP A 41 -1.56 -12.66 17.95
C ASP A 41 -2.73 -11.87 17.33
N LEU A 42 -3.38 -12.39 16.29
CA LEU A 42 -4.53 -11.76 15.64
C LEU A 42 -5.85 -12.43 15.98
N ALA A 43 -6.84 -11.64 16.31
CA ALA A 43 -8.22 -12.12 16.48
C ALA A 43 -8.71 -12.81 15.18
N ARG A 44 -9.40 -13.96 15.33
CA ARG A 44 -9.91 -14.73 14.19
C ARG A 44 -10.88 -13.94 13.33
N ASN A 45 -11.81 -13.19 13.97
CA ASN A 45 -12.84 -12.44 13.27
C ASN A 45 -12.33 -11.09 12.73
N SER A 46 -12.97 -10.63 11.66
CA SER A 46 -12.75 -9.25 11.17
C SER A 46 -13.62 -8.29 11.95
N TYR A 47 -13.02 -7.18 12.37
CA TYR A 47 -13.67 -6.07 13.04
C TYR A 47 -14.07 -4.93 12.09
N LEU A 48 -14.06 -5.18 10.77
CA LEU A 48 -14.36 -4.18 9.75
C LEU A 48 -15.68 -3.43 10.05
N LYS A 49 -16.76 -4.16 10.34
CA LYS A 49 -18.06 -3.54 10.64
C LYS A 49 -18.00 -2.59 11.83
N LYS A 50 -17.23 -2.95 12.88
CA LYS A 50 -17.08 -2.13 14.10
C LYS A 50 -16.38 -0.80 13.81
N TYR A 51 -15.35 -0.84 12.98
CA TYR A 51 -14.48 0.31 12.70
C TYR A 51 -14.78 1.01 11.36
N LEU A 52 -15.82 0.59 10.62
CA LEU A 52 -16.12 1.10 9.28
C LEU A 52 -16.30 2.63 9.23
N LYS A 53 -16.81 3.23 10.29
CA LYS A 53 -17.03 4.69 10.38
C LYS A 53 -15.74 5.47 10.74
N GLN A 54 -14.74 4.80 11.30
CA GLN A 54 -13.46 5.44 11.64
C GLN A 54 -12.72 5.84 10.38
N ASP A 55 -11.95 6.91 10.47
CA ASP A 55 -11.08 7.36 9.40
C ASP A 55 -9.64 6.90 9.65
N PHE A 56 -9.17 6.02 8.78
CA PHE A 56 -7.81 5.48 8.82
C PHE A 56 -6.84 6.24 7.90
N SER A 57 -7.24 7.36 7.31
CA SER A 57 -6.38 8.12 6.39
C SER A 57 -5.04 8.52 7.02
N VAL A 58 -5.04 8.79 8.32
CA VAL A 58 -3.83 9.13 9.10
C VAL A 58 -2.74 8.06 8.99
N VAL A 59 -3.12 6.78 8.83
CA VAL A 59 -2.16 5.67 8.75
C VAL A 59 -1.28 5.79 7.51
N TRP A 60 -1.85 6.19 6.38
CA TRP A 60 -1.10 6.37 5.13
C TRP A 60 -0.56 7.80 4.96
N ASN A 61 -1.17 8.78 5.62
CA ASN A 61 -0.71 10.18 5.58
C ASN A 61 0.40 10.48 6.60
N TYR A 62 0.76 9.53 7.47
CA TYR A 62 1.77 9.73 8.50
C TYR A 62 3.12 10.11 7.90
N HIS A 63 3.54 9.38 6.88
CA HIS A 63 4.79 9.60 6.14
C HIS A 63 4.61 10.34 4.82
N LYS A 64 3.63 11.24 4.71
CA LYS A 64 3.35 11.97 3.45
C LYS A 64 4.54 12.75 2.86
N ASN A 65 5.54 13.04 3.68
CA ASN A 65 6.78 13.72 3.25
C ASN A 65 7.91 12.75 2.95
N ASP A 66 7.75 11.48 3.26
CA ASP A 66 8.77 10.44 3.12
C ASP A 66 8.45 9.49 1.95
N GLU A 67 9.43 8.70 1.57
CA GLU A 67 9.32 7.68 0.52
C GLU A 67 9.33 6.29 1.15
N SER A 68 8.41 5.42 0.74
CA SER A 68 8.49 4.01 1.06
C SER A 68 9.59 3.34 0.22
N LEU A 69 10.27 2.38 0.83
CA LEU A 69 11.25 1.52 0.18
C LEU A 69 10.54 0.52 -0.72
N GLY A 70 11.04 0.29 -1.94
CA GLY A 70 10.42 -0.67 -2.83
C GLY A 70 11.32 -1.19 -3.94
N PHE A 71 10.90 -2.29 -4.54
CA PHE A 71 11.50 -2.82 -5.74
C PHE A 71 10.46 -3.13 -6.82
N ILE A 72 10.92 -3.15 -8.07
CA ILE A 72 10.14 -3.54 -9.24
C ILE A 72 10.95 -4.52 -10.11
N GLY A 73 10.29 -5.56 -10.60
CA GLY A 73 10.89 -6.61 -11.45
C GLY A 73 11.77 -7.61 -10.70
N GLU A 74 12.20 -8.64 -11.43
CA GLU A 74 12.97 -9.76 -10.88
C GLU A 74 14.41 -9.39 -10.50
N HIS A 75 14.94 -8.31 -11.09
CA HIS A 75 16.28 -7.80 -10.81
C HIS A 75 16.30 -6.82 -9.63
N TYR A 76 15.18 -6.65 -8.91
CA TYR A 76 15.08 -5.75 -7.77
C TYR A 76 15.49 -4.31 -8.09
N GLN A 77 15.06 -3.78 -9.27
CA GLN A 77 15.23 -2.37 -9.57
C GLN A 77 14.54 -1.54 -8.50
N ARG A 78 15.22 -0.57 -7.92
CA ARG A 78 14.65 0.29 -6.88
C ARG A 78 13.49 1.10 -7.45
N ILE A 79 12.36 1.07 -6.75
CA ILE A 79 11.26 2.00 -6.92
C ILE A 79 11.04 2.74 -5.60
N ARG A 80 10.72 4.03 -5.70
CA ARG A 80 10.34 4.87 -4.56
C ARG A 80 8.88 5.23 -4.73
N ILE A 81 8.10 5.08 -3.66
CA ILE A 81 6.68 5.41 -3.64
C ILE A 81 6.45 6.49 -2.59
N LYS A 82 5.79 7.57 -2.98
CA LYS A 82 5.40 8.65 -2.07
C LYS A 82 3.89 8.83 -2.11
N ILE A 83 3.22 8.55 -1.01
CA ILE A 83 1.79 8.85 -0.85
C ILE A 83 1.68 10.32 -0.43
N LEU A 84 1.03 11.13 -1.26
CA LEU A 84 0.81 12.56 -1.00
C LEU A 84 -0.47 12.80 -0.22
N SER A 85 -1.49 11.99 -0.49
CA SER A 85 -2.75 12.03 0.25
C SER A 85 -3.52 10.72 0.14
N ALA A 86 -4.16 10.34 1.24
CA ALA A 86 -5.21 9.33 1.28
C ALA A 86 -6.43 9.96 1.97
N VAL A 87 -7.58 9.94 1.32
CA VAL A 87 -8.82 10.56 1.80
C VAL A 87 -9.95 9.54 1.76
N LYS A 88 -10.66 9.38 2.86
CA LYS A 88 -11.80 8.45 2.95
C LYS A 88 -12.89 8.84 1.97
N ASP A 89 -13.38 7.87 1.18
CA ASP A 89 -14.52 8.04 0.28
C ASP A 89 -15.82 8.13 1.12
N LYS A 90 -16.59 9.20 0.90
CA LYS A 90 -17.85 9.44 1.61
C LYS A 90 -18.93 8.43 1.26
N ASN A 91 -18.89 7.87 0.06
CA ASN A 91 -19.90 6.94 -0.46
C ASN A 91 -19.50 5.46 -0.25
N LYS A 92 -18.20 5.18 -0.13
CA LYS A 92 -17.64 3.84 0.05
C LYS A 92 -16.73 3.82 1.26
N LEU A 93 -17.31 3.69 2.45
CA LEU A 93 -16.64 3.89 3.74
C LEU A 93 -15.37 3.05 3.97
N GLN A 94 -15.18 1.97 3.23
CA GLN A 94 -13.98 1.13 3.25
C GLN A 94 -12.91 1.53 2.23
N THR A 95 -13.21 2.53 1.38
CA THR A 95 -12.33 2.96 0.29
C THR A 95 -11.72 4.31 0.60
N TYR A 96 -10.47 4.47 0.21
CA TYR A 96 -9.70 5.72 0.31
C TYR A 96 -9.22 6.09 -1.08
N ILE A 97 -9.44 7.34 -1.47
CA ILE A 97 -8.91 7.94 -2.69
C ILE A 97 -7.47 8.35 -2.39
N VAL A 98 -6.54 7.93 -3.23
CA VAL A 98 -5.11 8.08 -3.00
C VAL A 98 -4.47 8.80 -4.16
N ASN A 99 -3.61 9.77 -3.85
CA ASN A 99 -2.73 10.44 -4.79
C ASN A 99 -1.29 10.27 -4.32
N GLY A 100 -0.38 10.12 -5.27
CA GLY A 100 1.03 9.97 -4.96
C GLY A 100 1.92 10.03 -6.19
N LYS A 101 3.19 9.72 -5.98
CA LYS A 101 4.20 9.66 -7.03
C LYS A 101 5.00 8.35 -6.89
N SER A 102 5.38 7.77 -8.00
CA SER A 102 6.34 6.67 -8.09
C SER A 102 7.58 7.15 -8.82
N ALA A 103 8.76 6.72 -8.41
CA ALA A 103 10.00 7.05 -9.10
C ALA A 103 10.85 5.79 -9.29
N VAL A 104 11.29 5.55 -10.53
CA VAL A 104 12.29 4.55 -10.89
C VAL A 104 13.43 5.32 -11.55
N ASP A 105 14.64 5.17 -11.01
CA ASP A 105 15.78 6.02 -11.36
C ASP A 105 15.41 7.51 -11.23
N ASN A 106 15.47 8.27 -12.32
CA ASN A 106 15.10 9.69 -12.37
C ASN A 106 13.71 9.95 -12.99
N GLU A 107 12.98 8.89 -13.36
CA GLU A 107 11.62 9.02 -13.90
C GLU A 107 10.60 9.08 -12.79
N ILE A 108 9.99 10.25 -12.58
CA ILE A 108 8.92 10.47 -11.61
C ILE A 108 7.58 10.46 -12.32
N LYS A 109 6.65 9.62 -11.88
CA LYS A 109 5.31 9.52 -12.45
C LYS A 109 4.26 9.71 -11.35
N PRO A 110 3.38 10.71 -11.47
CA PRO A 110 2.24 10.85 -10.57
C PRO A 110 1.28 9.68 -10.79
N PHE A 111 0.60 9.29 -9.72
CA PHE A 111 -0.47 8.31 -9.78
C PHE A 111 -1.67 8.74 -8.94
N GLN A 112 -2.82 8.17 -9.30
CA GLN A 112 -4.07 8.29 -8.56
C GLN A 112 -4.76 6.93 -8.50
N GLY A 113 -5.47 6.67 -7.40
CA GLY A 113 -6.19 5.40 -7.29
C GLY A 113 -6.88 5.22 -5.96
N THR A 114 -6.96 3.98 -5.50
CA THR A 114 -7.70 3.63 -4.29
C THR A 114 -6.98 2.60 -3.44
N PHE A 115 -7.17 2.73 -2.12
CA PHE A 115 -7.00 1.66 -1.14
C PHE A 115 -8.39 1.22 -0.67
N THR A 116 -8.64 -0.08 -0.62
CA THR A 116 -9.93 -0.63 -0.16
C THR A 116 -9.70 -1.62 0.96
N ILE A 117 -10.11 -1.27 2.18
CA ILE A 117 -9.99 -2.14 3.36
C ILE A 117 -10.97 -3.30 3.20
N ARG A 118 -10.46 -4.53 3.31
CA ARG A 118 -11.23 -5.77 3.25
C ARG A 118 -11.44 -6.40 4.61
N GLN A 119 -10.44 -6.28 5.49
CA GLN A 119 -10.50 -6.78 6.85
C GLN A 119 -9.82 -5.80 7.81
N ILE A 120 -10.28 -5.79 9.04
CA ILE A 120 -9.57 -5.18 10.18
C ILE A 120 -9.41 -6.27 11.23
N LYS A 121 -8.17 -6.58 11.57
CA LYS A 121 -7.84 -7.53 12.62
C LYS A 121 -7.31 -6.77 13.83
N ILE A 122 -7.66 -7.24 15.02
CA ILE A 122 -7.19 -6.68 16.29
C ILE A 122 -6.12 -7.61 16.84
N LEU A 123 -5.07 -7.06 17.42
CA LEU A 123 -4.09 -7.84 18.18
C LEU A 123 -4.76 -8.34 19.46
N THR A 124 -4.60 -9.63 19.76
CA THR A 124 -5.04 -10.25 21.01
C THR A 124 -4.09 -9.90 22.16
N ASP A 125 -2.80 -9.77 21.83
CA ASP A 125 -1.76 -9.34 22.75
C ASP A 125 -1.19 -8.01 22.25
N MET A 126 -1.45 -6.94 22.99
CA MET A 126 -0.94 -5.61 22.66
C MET A 126 0.57 -5.52 22.88
N ARG A 127 1.22 -4.74 22.04
CA ARG A 127 2.66 -4.45 22.13
C ARG A 127 2.85 -3.08 22.75
N TRP A 128 3.93 -2.91 23.47
CA TRP A 128 4.13 -1.72 24.28
C TRP A 128 5.45 -0.99 23.98
N GLY A 129 6.15 -1.39 22.90
CA GLY A 129 7.45 -0.87 22.55
C GLY A 129 8.59 -1.49 23.39
N VAL A 130 9.79 -1.04 23.11
CA VAL A 130 10.96 -1.44 23.88
C VAL A 130 10.78 -0.99 25.33
N ASP A 131 11.07 -1.88 26.29
CA ASP A 131 10.91 -1.63 27.73
C ASP A 131 9.49 -1.23 28.18
N ASP A 132 8.45 -1.66 27.45
CA ASP A 132 7.05 -1.34 27.76
C ASP A 132 6.76 0.19 27.79
N GLU A 133 7.51 1.00 27.03
CA GLU A 133 7.43 2.47 27.10
C GLU A 133 6.05 3.07 26.79
N TYR A 134 5.21 2.35 26.01
CA TYR A 134 3.85 2.76 25.68
C TYR A 134 2.80 2.20 26.61
N LYS A 135 3.17 1.39 27.60
CA LYS A 135 2.26 0.85 28.59
C LYS A 135 1.60 1.97 29.40
N ASN A 136 0.30 1.91 29.54
CA ASN A 136 -0.51 2.93 30.25
C ASN A 136 -0.53 4.33 29.58
N LYS A 137 -0.13 4.46 28.30
CA LYS A 137 -0.21 5.72 27.55
C LYS A 137 -1.53 5.89 26.76
N GLY A 138 -2.62 5.33 27.25
CA GLY A 138 -3.95 5.53 26.69
C GLY A 138 -4.17 4.80 25.36
N ILE A 139 -3.53 3.65 25.15
CA ILE A 139 -3.76 2.80 23.98
C ILE A 139 -4.85 1.79 24.31
N LYS A 140 -5.96 1.88 23.59
CA LYS A 140 -7.15 1.05 23.80
C LYS A 140 -7.12 -0.27 23.02
N ALA A 141 -6.60 -0.24 21.79
CA ALA A 141 -6.46 -1.41 20.95
C ALA A 141 -5.44 -1.15 19.84
N GLN A 142 -4.80 -2.20 19.41
CA GLN A 142 -3.90 -2.24 18.25
C GLN A 142 -4.46 -3.21 17.21
N GLY A 143 -4.09 -3.00 15.95
CA GLY A 143 -4.58 -3.87 14.90
C GLY A 143 -3.89 -3.68 13.56
N VAL A 144 -4.37 -4.44 12.60
CA VAL A 144 -3.92 -4.37 11.21
C VAL A 144 -5.09 -4.16 10.26
N LEU A 145 -4.94 -3.22 9.35
CA LEU A 145 -5.76 -3.09 8.15
C LEU A 145 -5.23 -4.07 7.11
N ILE A 146 -6.16 -4.74 6.45
CA ILE A 146 -5.88 -5.66 5.36
C ILE A 146 -6.75 -5.24 4.19
N GLY A 147 -6.15 -5.02 3.04
CA GLY A 147 -6.90 -4.49 1.90
C GLY A 147 -6.25 -4.73 0.57
N GLU A 148 -6.84 -4.13 -0.42
CA GLU A 148 -6.40 -4.12 -1.80
C GLU A 148 -6.07 -2.70 -2.22
N TYR A 149 -5.14 -2.55 -3.15
CA TYR A 149 -4.84 -1.27 -3.75
C TYR A 149 -4.85 -1.36 -5.27
N LYS A 150 -5.18 -0.22 -5.90
CA LYS A 150 -5.04 -0.04 -7.33
C LYS A 150 -4.70 1.41 -7.62
N LEU A 151 -3.52 1.65 -8.21
CA LEU A 151 -2.95 2.97 -8.43
C LEU A 151 -2.58 3.11 -9.90
N TYR A 152 -3.12 4.11 -10.57
CA TYR A 152 -2.93 4.37 -12.00
C TYR A 152 -1.96 5.53 -12.17
N GLN A 153 -0.82 5.29 -12.83
CA GLN A 153 0.07 6.35 -13.28
C GLN A 153 -0.59 7.20 -14.36
N ASP A 154 -0.18 8.45 -14.48
CA ASP A 154 -0.67 9.33 -15.54
C ASP A 154 -0.29 8.76 -16.92
N ARG A 155 -1.30 8.64 -17.79
CA ARG A 155 -1.15 8.10 -19.16
C ARG A 155 -0.35 8.99 -20.11
N ASN A 156 -0.15 10.26 -19.75
CA ASN A 156 0.67 11.19 -20.54
C ASN A 156 2.17 10.89 -20.42
N PHE A 157 2.58 10.05 -19.48
CA PHE A 157 3.98 9.63 -19.34
C PHE A 157 4.24 8.34 -20.13
N GLU A 158 5.34 8.30 -20.85
CA GLU A 158 5.79 7.08 -21.52
C GLU A 158 6.04 5.96 -20.51
N ASN A 159 5.88 4.72 -20.97
CA ASN A 159 6.07 3.54 -20.12
C ASN A 159 5.27 3.61 -18.81
N SER A 160 4.09 4.22 -18.83
CA SER A 160 3.19 4.26 -17.68
C SER A 160 2.27 3.03 -17.63
N GLY A 161 1.73 2.78 -16.44
CA GLY A 161 0.88 1.63 -16.16
C GLY A 161 0.12 1.81 -14.87
N PHE A 162 -0.21 0.71 -14.24
CA PHE A 162 -0.89 0.73 -12.95
C PHE A 162 -0.31 -0.33 -12.01
N PHE A 163 -0.33 -0.01 -10.73
CA PHE A 163 0.00 -0.92 -9.65
C PHE A 163 -1.28 -1.51 -9.08
N GLU A 164 -1.28 -2.80 -8.77
CA GLU A 164 -2.39 -3.46 -8.09
C GLU A 164 -1.89 -4.60 -7.21
N GLY A 165 -2.57 -4.84 -6.10
CA GLY A 165 -2.22 -5.90 -5.18
C GLY A 165 -2.87 -5.77 -3.82
N LEU A 166 -2.20 -6.32 -2.80
CA LEU A 166 -2.65 -6.32 -1.41
C LEU A 166 -1.84 -5.33 -0.58
N LEU A 167 -2.48 -4.77 0.43
CA LEU A 167 -1.84 -3.91 1.41
C LEU A 167 -2.14 -4.37 2.84
N SER A 168 -1.21 -4.09 3.74
CA SER A 168 -1.45 -4.10 5.18
C SER A 168 -0.88 -2.86 5.83
N ALA A 169 -1.53 -2.40 6.91
CA ALA A 169 -1.07 -1.27 7.68
C ALA A 169 -1.39 -1.46 9.16
N LEU A 170 -0.41 -1.24 10.02
CA LEU A 170 -0.56 -1.29 11.47
C LEU A 170 -1.13 0.03 11.97
N TRP A 171 -2.02 -0.07 12.94
CA TRP A 171 -2.67 1.08 13.55
C TRP A 171 -2.98 0.80 15.02
N TYR A 172 -3.15 1.86 15.78
CA TYR A 172 -3.76 1.76 17.11
C TYR A 172 -4.86 2.81 17.28
N ILE A 173 -5.72 2.60 18.27
CA ILE A 173 -6.73 3.55 18.69
C ILE A 173 -6.49 3.95 20.16
N THR A 174 -6.58 5.23 20.43
CA THR A 174 -6.42 5.77 21.78
C THR A 174 -7.70 5.60 22.59
N ASP A 175 -7.65 5.80 23.92
CA ASP A 175 -8.81 5.85 24.80
C ASP A 175 -9.79 6.95 24.40
N ALA A 176 -9.30 8.04 23.81
CA ALA A 176 -10.13 9.12 23.25
C ALA A 176 -10.82 8.74 21.93
N GLY A 177 -10.53 7.54 21.37
CA GLY A 177 -11.13 7.05 20.13
C GLY A 177 -10.42 7.54 18.85
N GLU A 178 -9.22 8.11 18.95
CA GLU A 178 -8.45 8.58 17.80
C GLU A 178 -7.64 7.44 17.19
N ILE A 179 -7.73 7.29 15.85
CA ILE A 179 -6.88 6.38 15.09
C ILE A 179 -5.49 7.01 14.90
N LYS A 180 -4.45 6.21 15.10
CA LYS A 180 -3.04 6.60 14.92
C LYS A 180 -2.31 5.57 14.07
N PHE A 181 -1.27 6.02 13.38
CA PHE A 181 -0.26 5.15 12.79
C PHE A 181 0.48 4.42 13.92
N ASP A 182 0.64 3.12 13.79
CA ASP A 182 1.32 2.33 14.84
C ASP A 182 2.84 2.36 14.62
N ASN A 183 3.50 3.19 15.39
CA ASN A 183 4.96 3.30 15.48
C ASN A 183 5.49 2.82 16.84
N ILE A 184 4.69 2.08 17.58
CA ILE A 184 5.02 1.64 18.96
C ILE A 184 6.27 0.77 18.99
N GLU A 185 6.42 -0.11 18.01
CA GLU A 185 7.57 -1.00 17.86
C GLU A 185 8.66 -0.43 16.94
N PHE A 186 8.70 0.90 16.72
CA PHE A 186 9.61 1.52 15.77
C PHE A 186 11.09 1.21 16.03
N GLU A 187 11.50 1.13 17.30
CA GLU A 187 12.87 0.82 17.69
C GLU A 187 13.17 -0.69 17.74
N SER A 188 12.15 -1.53 17.52
CA SER A 188 12.32 -2.98 17.51
C SER A 188 12.95 -3.47 16.20
N ASP A 189 13.83 -4.46 16.29
CA ASP A 189 14.39 -5.11 15.10
C ASP A 189 13.29 -5.60 14.15
N SER A 190 13.53 -5.37 12.87
CA SER A 190 12.59 -5.79 11.80
C SER A 190 11.22 -5.12 11.84
N TYR A 191 11.07 -3.98 12.54
CA TYR A 191 9.83 -3.19 12.45
C TYR A 191 9.51 -2.80 11.01
N ARG A 192 8.22 -2.84 10.69
CA ARG A 192 7.70 -2.52 9.37
C ARG A 192 6.24 -2.11 9.46
N ASN A 193 5.83 -1.20 8.58
CA ASN A 193 4.43 -0.79 8.44
C ASN A 193 4.12 -0.46 6.98
N ASN A 194 2.85 -0.21 6.65
CA ASN A 194 2.39 0.14 5.31
C ASN A 194 3.00 -0.77 4.22
N GLN A 195 2.73 -2.06 4.31
CA GLN A 195 3.31 -3.07 3.42
C GLN A 195 2.42 -3.31 2.21
N PHE A 196 3.02 -3.31 1.02
CA PHE A 196 2.32 -3.50 -0.24
C PHE A 196 2.99 -4.61 -1.05
N VAL A 197 2.21 -5.59 -1.49
CA VAL A 197 2.67 -6.62 -2.44
C VAL A 197 1.76 -6.67 -3.65
N GLY A 198 2.36 -6.80 -4.81
CA GLY A 198 1.57 -6.87 -6.03
C GLY A 198 2.40 -6.80 -7.30
N THR A 199 1.81 -6.19 -8.30
CA THR A 199 2.40 -6.06 -9.62
C THR A 199 2.20 -4.66 -10.17
N TRP A 200 3.11 -4.26 -11.03
CA TRP A 200 2.91 -3.19 -11.98
C TRP A 200 2.60 -3.79 -13.35
N THR A 201 1.60 -3.24 -14.03
CA THR A 201 1.16 -3.67 -15.36
C THR A 201 1.13 -2.47 -16.29
N SER A 202 1.79 -2.56 -17.47
CA SER A 202 1.73 -1.53 -18.49
C SER A 202 0.29 -1.35 -19.02
N TYR A 203 -0.08 -0.16 -19.49
CA TYR A 203 -1.44 0.06 -19.99
C TYR A 203 -1.80 -0.77 -21.23
N ASP A 204 -0.83 -1.10 -22.07
CA ASP A 204 -0.99 -2.03 -23.20
C ASP A 204 -1.03 -3.51 -22.78
N ARG A 205 -0.81 -3.78 -21.47
CA ARG A 205 -0.78 -5.12 -20.87
C ARG A 205 0.30 -6.06 -21.42
N THR A 206 1.30 -5.54 -22.11
CA THR A 206 2.42 -6.34 -22.60
C THR A 206 3.42 -6.72 -21.50
N LYS A 207 3.47 -5.93 -20.43
CA LYS A 207 4.35 -6.14 -19.27
C LYS A 207 3.52 -6.25 -17.99
N LYS A 208 3.77 -7.32 -17.23
CA LYS A 208 3.29 -7.48 -15.85
C LYS A 208 4.45 -7.96 -14.99
N ILE A 209 4.90 -7.15 -14.06
CA ILE A 209 6.09 -7.42 -13.25
C ILE A 209 5.80 -7.21 -11.78
N LYS A 210 6.47 -7.97 -10.92
CA LYS A 210 6.37 -7.87 -9.46
C LYS A 210 6.79 -6.48 -9.00
N SER A 211 6.05 -5.89 -8.06
CA SER A 211 6.39 -4.61 -7.45
C SER A 211 5.89 -4.59 -6.01
N ASN A 212 6.84 -4.56 -5.06
CA ASN A 212 6.55 -4.54 -3.64
C ASN A 212 7.23 -3.34 -2.98
N TRP A 213 6.55 -2.73 -2.00
CA TRP A 213 7.13 -1.63 -1.23
C TRP A 213 6.54 -1.58 0.18
N GLY A 214 7.21 -0.86 1.06
CA GLY A 214 6.73 -0.66 2.42
C GLY A 214 7.57 0.34 3.20
N ASP A 215 7.07 0.74 4.34
CA ASP A 215 7.80 1.59 5.27
C ASP A 215 8.75 0.72 6.09
N TYR A 216 10.00 1.17 6.23
CA TYR A 216 11.13 0.55 6.95
C TYR A 216 11.67 -0.75 6.33
N ARG A 217 10.82 -1.66 5.89
CA ARG A 217 11.20 -2.92 5.24
C ARG A 217 10.31 -3.18 4.03
N ILE A 218 10.83 -3.95 3.07
CA ILE A 218 10.08 -4.32 1.86
C ILE A 218 9.54 -5.74 2.03
N PRO A 219 8.22 -5.97 1.88
CA PRO A 219 7.66 -7.30 1.98
C PRO A 219 8.12 -8.20 0.82
N ASP A 220 8.33 -9.48 1.13
CA ASP A 220 8.71 -10.50 0.15
C ASP A 220 9.89 -10.05 -0.75
N SER A 221 10.88 -9.42 -0.11
CA SER A 221 12.10 -8.89 -0.74
C SER A 221 13.13 -9.96 -1.10
N GLY A 222 12.89 -11.22 -0.72
CA GLY A 222 13.79 -12.33 -0.98
C GLY A 222 15.20 -12.06 -0.44
N ASN A 223 16.20 -12.13 -1.32
CA ASN A 223 17.58 -11.87 -0.96
C ASN A 223 18.05 -10.43 -1.27
N LEU A 224 17.13 -9.52 -1.54
CA LEU A 224 17.43 -8.09 -1.66
C LEU A 224 17.79 -7.50 -0.29
N ASP A 225 16.98 -7.80 0.72
CA ASP A 225 17.19 -7.33 2.07
C ASP A 225 18.01 -8.34 2.87
N ILE A 226 19.22 -7.96 3.27
CA ILE A 226 20.14 -8.76 4.09
C ILE A 226 20.35 -8.18 5.49
N GLY A 227 19.62 -7.12 5.83
CA GLY A 227 19.72 -6.48 7.14
C GLY A 227 19.07 -7.29 8.25
N ALA A 228 19.70 -7.36 9.41
CA ALA A 228 19.15 -8.01 10.59
C ALA A 228 18.05 -7.15 11.25
N GLY A 229 18.38 -5.95 11.71
CA GLY A 229 17.42 -5.01 12.31
C GLY A 229 16.73 -4.12 11.28
N GLU A 230 17.51 -3.38 10.48
CA GLU A 230 17.05 -2.44 9.48
C GLU A 230 17.20 -2.99 8.06
N PHE A 231 16.50 -2.36 7.09
CA PHE A 231 16.67 -2.68 5.68
C PHE A 231 18.10 -2.41 5.21
N SER A 232 18.73 -3.41 4.62
CA SER A 232 20.07 -3.30 4.04
C SER A 232 20.11 -4.00 2.69
N PRO A 233 20.32 -3.25 1.59
CA PRO A 233 20.30 -3.85 0.27
C PRO A 233 21.52 -4.72 0.04
N ASN A 234 21.32 -5.91 -0.49
CA ASN A 234 22.38 -6.83 -0.87
C ASN A 234 23.27 -6.18 -1.93
N LYS A 235 24.60 -6.24 -1.73
CA LYS A 235 25.62 -5.61 -2.57
C LYS A 235 25.47 -5.94 -4.07
N LYS A 236 24.99 -7.13 -4.42
CA LYS A 236 24.81 -7.55 -5.81
C LYS A 236 23.75 -6.73 -6.56
N TYR A 237 22.84 -6.05 -5.84
CA TYR A 237 21.78 -5.23 -6.44
C TYR A 237 22.04 -3.73 -6.38
N LEU A 238 23.16 -3.28 -5.80
CA LEU A 238 23.44 -1.85 -5.64
C LEU A 238 23.27 -1.05 -6.94
N LYS A 239 23.76 -1.59 -8.06
CA LYS A 239 23.65 -0.94 -9.39
C LYS A 239 22.22 -0.79 -9.91
N ASN A 240 21.24 -1.43 -9.27
CA ASN A 240 19.83 -1.33 -9.61
C ASN A 240 19.13 -0.20 -8.81
N GLY A 241 19.84 0.93 -8.64
CA GLY A 241 19.32 2.12 -7.97
C GLY A 241 19.50 2.15 -6.45
N TRP A 242 20.16 1.13 -5.84
CA TRP A 242 20.36 1.05 -4.38
C TRP A 242 21.65 1.68 -3.88
N GLU A 243 22.56 2.15 -4.76
CA GLU A 243 23.85 2.75 -4.37
C GLU A 243 23.67 3.99 -3.49
N SER A 244 22.73 4.85 -3.86
CA SER A 244 22.44 6.07 -3.09
C SER A 244 21.87 5.76 -1.70
N TYR A 245 21.08 4.70 -1.58
CA TYR A 245 20.54 4.27 -0.29
C TYR A 245 21.65 3.82 0.66
N SER A 246 22.66 3.08 0.15
CA SER A 246 23.78 2.60 0.97
C SER A 246 24.75 3.69 1.41
N LYS A 247 24.80 4.82 0.71
CA LYS A 247 25.73 5.92 0.98
C LYS A 247 25.19 6.99 1.92
N ASN A 248 23.87 7.18 1.96
CA ASN A 248 23.25 8.28 2.73
C ASN A 248 21.91 7.86 3.32
N LEU A 249 21.93 7.21 4.45
CA LEU A 249 20.71 6.82 5.17
C LEU A 249 19.82 8.01 5.63
N HIS A 250 20.31 9.26 5.61
CA HIS A 250 19.62 10.40 6.19
C HIS A 250 19.44 11.65 5.33
N GLN A 251 19.97 11.74 4.11
CA GLN A 251 19.97 13.01 3.37
C GLN A 251 19.18 13.04 2.06
N ILE A 252 18.80 11.91 1.46
CA ILE A 252 18.30 11.87 0.07
C ILE A 252 16.76 11.83 -0.05
N ALA A 253 16.03 11.58 1.01
CA ALA A 253 14.58 11.45 0.95
C ALA A 253 13.84 12.74 0.50
N ASN A 254 14.44 13.91 0.69
CA ASN A 254 13.75 15.19 0.44
C ASN A 254 13.94 15.78 -0.96
N ASP A 255 15.03 15.42 -1.67
CA ASP A 255 15.40 16.15 -2.90
C ASP A 255 14.75 15.64 -4.19
N VAL A 256 14.18 14.44 -4.20
CA VAL A 256 13.66 13.81 -5.43
C VAL A 256 12.23 14.19 -5.77
N PHE A 257 11.45 14.59 -4.78
CA PHE A 257 10.03 14.96 -4.98
C PHE A 257 9.74 16.46 -4.80
N ASN A 258 10.77 17.26 -4.59
CA ASN A 258 10.65 18.73 -4.53
C ASN A 258 10.70 19.37 -5.90
#